data_c07e77dd1da8a7e1143d9f0ee41b83a9
#
_entry.id   c07e77dd1da8a7e1143d9f0ee41b83a9
#
_cell.length_a   1.000
_cell.length_b   1.000
_cell.length_c   1.000
_cell.angle_alpha   90.00
_cell.angle_beta   90.00
_cell.angle_gamma   90.00
#
_symmetry.space_group_name_H-M   'P 1'
#
loop_
_entity.id
_entity.type
_entity.pdbx_description
1 polymer ?
#
loop_
_entity_poly.entity_id
_entity_poly.type
_entity_poly.pdbx_seq_one_letter_code
_entity_poly.pdbx_strand_id
1 'polypeptide(L)'
;MKCPFCGFAESKVIDSRPAEEGATIRRRRECLACQKRFTTYEIIETLPLVVIKRDGSRQSFDKSKLINGMVRACDKRKVPLPVLEKIADEIEQELQSALEREITTEQVGEMVMKRLKDMDEVAYVRFASVYRQFKDIDTFMQELTKLLNDRG
;
A
#
# COMPACT_ATOMS: atom_id res chain seq x y z
N MET A 1 -27.18 -17.42 0.05
CA MET A 1 -27.31 -15.94 0.25
C MET A 1 -28.78 -15.60 0.34
N LYS A 2 -29.19 -14.87 1.36
CA LYS A 2 -30.60 -14.46 1.56
C LYS A 2 -31.12 -13.60 0.39
N CYS A 3 -32.35 -13.88 -0.03
CA CYS A 3 -33.03 -13.07 -1.02
C CYS A 3 -33.37 -11.68 -0.46
N PRO A 4 -33.01 -10.57 -1.16
CA PRO A 4 -33.30 -9.22 -0.69
C PRO A 4 -34.78 -8.86 -0.75
N PHE A 5 -35.62 -9.66 -1.45
CA PHE A 5 -37.03 -9.38 -1.63
C PHE A 5 -37.95 -10.13 -0.66
N CYS A 6 -37.65 -11.37 -0.33
CA CYS A 6 -38.49 -12.20 0.53
C CYS A 6 -37.77 -12.79 1.75
N GLY A 7 -36.48 -12.59 1.89
CA GLY A 7 -35.69 -13.09 3.01
C GLY A 7 -35.38 -14.59 2.99
N PHE A 8 -35.82 -15.34 1.96
CA PHE A 8 -35.53 -16.77 1.87
C PHE A 8 -34.03 -17.04 1.80
N ALA A 9 -33.55 -18.09 2.52
CA ALA A 9 -32.15 -18.30 2.74
C ALA A 9 -31.37 -18.80 1.49
N GLU A 10 -32.05 -19.44 0.55
CA GLU A 10 -31.42 -20.13 -0.57
C GLU A 10 -31.70 -19.44 -1.91
N SER A 11 -30.66 -19.40 -2.72
CA SER A 11 -30.70 -18.90 -4.09
C SER A 11 -29.77 -19.72 -4.98
N LYS A 12 -30.09 -19.86 -6.25
CA LYS A 12 -29.21 -20.47 -7.25
C LYS A 12 -28.51 -19.40 -8.09
N VAL A 13 -27.29 -19.66 -8.52
CA VAL A 13 -26.54 -18.82 -9.46
C VAL A 13 -26.96 -19.22 -10.87
N ILE A 14 -27.45 -18.25 -11.66
CA ILE A 14 -27.87 -18.47 -13.05
C ILE A 14 -26.86 -17.96 -14.07
N ASP A 15 -26.00 -16.99 -13.69
CA ASP A 15 -24.94 -16.47 -14.53
C ASP A 15 -23.77 -15.99 -13.64
N SER A 16 -22.55 -16.14 -14.14
CA SER A 16 -21.34 -15.70 -13.46
C SER A 16 -20.35 -15.14 -14.48
N ARG A 17 -19.91 -13.90 -14.30
CA ARG A 17 -18.98 -13.23 -15.22
C ARG A 17 -17.93 -12.45 -14.44
N PRO A 18 -16.67 -12.45 -14.93
CA PRO A 18 -15.67 -11.55 -14.39
C PRO A 18 -16.09 -10.09 -14.64
N ALA A 19 -15.79 -9.22 -13.69
CA ALA A 19 -15.94 -7.79 -13.75
C ALA A 19 -14.64 -7.12 -13.28
N GLU A 20 -14.46 -5.84 -13.56
CA GLU A 20 -13.27 -5.07 -13.16
C GLU A 20 -11.95 -5.79 -13.51
N GLU A 21 -11.80 -6.12 -14.79
CA GLU A 21 -10.60 -6.80 -15.31
C GLU A 21 -10.26 -8.13 -14.60
N GLY A 22 -11.27 -8.77 -14.01
CA GLY A 22 -11.10 -10.05 -13.30
C GLY A 22 -10.92 -9.94 -11.79
N ALA A 23 -10.82 -8.73 -11.24
CA ALA A 23 -10.71 -8.52 -9.80
C ALA A 23 -11.99 -8.82 -9.02
N THR A 24 -13.14 -8.84 -9.71
CA THR A 24 -14.46 -9.06 -9.12
C THR A 24 -15.22 -10.09 -9.95
N ILE A 25 -16.06 -10.91 -9.30
CA ILE A 25 -16.97 -11.82 -9.98
C ILE A 25 -18.40 -11.30 -9.77
N ARG A 26 -19.07 -10.94 -10.87
CA ARG A 26 -20.48 -10.60 -10.87
C ARG A 26 -21.31 -11.87 -11.02
N ARG A 27 -22.20 -12.14 -10.06
CA ARG A 27 -23.10 -13.30 -10.09
C ARG A 27 -24.55 -12.86 -10.16
N ARG A 28 -25.29 -13.36 -11.14
CA ARG A 28 -26.74 -13.21 -11.21
C ARG A 28 -27.39 -14.41 -10.51
N ARG A 29 -28.22 -14.12 -9.53
CA ARG A 29 -28.88 -15.12 -8.68
C ARG A 29 -30.38 -15.08 -8.86
N GLU A 30 -31.04 -16.22 -8.64
CA GLU A 30 -32.49 -16.35 -8.60
C GLU A 30 -32.90 -17.01 -7.28
N CYS A 31 -33.83 -16.38 -6.57
CA CYS A 31 -34.40 -16.91 -5.33
C CYS A 31 -35.20 -18.19 -5.61
N LEU A 32 -34.98 -19.22 -4.79
CA LEU A 32 -35.74 -20.48 -4.95
C LEU A 32 -37.19 -20.37 -4.50
N ALA A 33 -37.53 -19.41 -3.64
CA ALA A 33 -38.91 -19.20 -3.17
C ALA A 33 -39.71 -18.23 -4.06
N CYS A 34 -39.27 -16.98 -4.20
CA CYS A 34 -40.02 -15.96 -4.93
C CYS A 34 -39.61 -15.79 -6.39
N GLN A 35 -38.63 -16.52 -6.88
CA GLN A 35 -38.09 -16.52 -8.25
C GLN A 35 -37.59 -15.17 -8.75
N LYS A 36 -37.54 -14.15 -7.91
CA LYS A 36 -36.95 -12.86 -8.24
C LYS A 36 -35.44 -12.98 -8.39
N ARG A 37 -34.91 -12.20 -9.33
CA ARG A 37 -33.49 -12.18 -9.65
C ARG A 37 -32.80 -10.99 -9.00
N PHE A 38 -31.60 -11.22 -8.51
CA PHE A 38 -30.74 -10.17 -7.95
C PHE A 38 -29.28 -10.44 -8.32
N THR A 39 -28.47 -9.40 -8.26
CA THR A 39 -27.04 -9.47 -8.60
C THR A 39 -26.23 -9.34 -7.33
N THR A 40 -25.16 -10.13 -7.24
CA THR A 40 -24.17 -10.05 -6.18
C THR A 40 -22.78 -9.94 -6.80
N TYR A 41 -21.87 -9.35 -6.05
CA TYR A 41 -20.46 -9.27 -6.40
C TYR A 41 -19.63 -10.02 -5.36
N GLU A 42 -18.71 -10.82 -5.85
CA GLU A 42 -17.70 -11.50 -5.05
C GLU A 42 -16.40 -10.73 -5.21
N ILE A 43 -15.89 -10.22 -4.11
CA ILE A 43 -14.70 -9.37 -4.06
C ILE A 43 -13.73 -10.03 -3.10
N ILE A 44 -12.45 -10.03 -3.45
CA ILE A 44 -11.40 -10.51 -2.53
C ILE A 44 -11.34 -9.55 -1.35
N GLU A 45 -11.56 -10.07 -0.15
CA GLU A 45 -11.41 -9.29 1.07
C GLU A 45 -9.92 -9.00 1.30
N THR A 46 -9.57 -7.73 1.24
CA THR A 46 -8.23 -7.27 1.62
C THR A 46 -8.26 -6.84 3.08
N LEU A 47 -7.51 -7.55 3.90
CA LEU A 47 -7.35 -7.15 5.30
C LEU A 47 -6.57 -5.83 5.37
N PRO A 48 -7.01 -4.86 6.20
CA PRO A 48 -6.32 -3.59 6.33
C PRO A 48 -4.91 -3.79 6.89
N LEU A 49 -3.96 -3.11 6.29
CA LEU A 49 -2.59 -3.02 6.78
C LEU A 49 -2.53 -1.88 7.80
N VAL A 50 -2.02 -2.17 8.99
CA VAL A 50 -1.92 -1.22 10.10
C VAL A 50 -0.48 -0.76 10.28
N VAL A 51 -0.29 0.55 10.36
CA VAL A 51 1.01 1.16 10.64
C VAL A 51 1.06 1.59 12.10
N ILE A 52 2.08 1.11 12.81
CA ILE A 52 2.38 1.49 14.18
C ILE A 52 3.33 2.68 14.13
N LYS A 53 2.91 3.81 14.70
CA LYS A 53 3.73 5.01 14.82
C LYS A 53 4.71 4.89 15.99
N ARG A 54 5.70 5.79 16.03
CA ARG A 54 6.70 5.87 17.11
C ARG A 54 6.11 6.09 18.50
N ASP A 55 4.97 6.79 18.58
CA ASP A 55 4.22 6.99 19.83
C ASP A 55 3.36 5.76 20.24
N GLY A 56 3.42 4.68 19.47
CA GLY A 56 2.63 3.46 19.67
C GLY A 56 1.21 3.52 19.10
N SER A 57 0.78 4.65 18.56
CA SER A 57 -0.55 4.78 17.94
C SER A 57 -0.62 3.98 16.63
N ARG A 58 -1.82 3.46 16.32
CA ARG A 58 -2.10 2.67 15.14
C ARG A 58 -2.94 3.45 14.15
N GLN A 59 -2.60 3.37 12.88
CA GLN A 59 -3.41 3.93 11.79
C GLN A 59 -3.37 3.00 10.57
N SER A 60 -4.37 3.09 9.71
CA SER A 60 -4.36 2.38 8.44
C SER A 60 -3.22 2.90 7.56
N PHE A 61 -2.59 1.99 6.81
CA PHE A 61 -1.60 2.36 5.80
C PHE A 61 -2.25 3.29 4.76
N ASP A 62 -1.55 4.36 4.43
CA ASP A 62 -2.01 5.37 3.48
C ASP A 62 -0.90 5.61 2.44
N LYS A 63 -1.11 5.06 1.26
CA LYS A 63 -0.19 5.19 0.12
C LYS A 63 0.05 6.64 -0.28
N SER A 64 -0.96 7.50 -0.17
CA SER A 64 -0.84 8.92 -0.51
C SER A 64 0.18 9.64 0.37
N LYS A 65 0.26 9.29 1.65
CA LYS A 65 1.28 9.83 2.56
C LYS A 65 2.68 9.40 2.16
N LEU A 66 2.83 8.15 1.72
CA LEU A 66 4.10 7.62 1.24
C LEU A 66 4.56 8.37 -0.01
N ILE A 67 3.70 8.52 -1.01
CA ILE A 67 3.96 9.26 -2.24
C ILE A 67 4.35 10.70 -1.91
N ASN A 68 3.57 11.39 -1.08
CA ASN A 68 3.85 12.79 -0.70
C ASN A 68 5.20 12.96 -0.01
N GLY A 69 5.59 11.99 0.83
CA GLY A 69 6.92 11.97 1.45
C GLY A 69 8.04 11.88 0.43
N MET A 70 7.90 10.97 -0.55
CA MET A 70 8.87 10.82 -1.64
C MET A 70 8.90 12.05 -2.57
N VAL A 71 7.76 12.62 -2.92
CA VAL A 71 7.65 13.84 -3.74
C VAL A 71 8.43 15.00 -3.10
N ARG A 72 8.27 15.22 -1.80
CA ARG A 72 9.02 16.26 -1.07
C ARG A 72 10.52 16.03 -1.10
N ALA A 73 10.96 14.77 -0.96
CA ALA A 73 12.38 14.42 -1.04
C ALA A 73 12.94 14.62 -2.45
N CYS A 74 12.14 14.37 -3.48
CA CYS A 74 12.49 14.50 -4.88
C CYS A 74 12.24 15.91 -5.46
N ASP A 75 11.87 16.90 -4.63
CA ASP A 75 11.64 18.28 -5.11
C ASP A 75 12.85 18.81 -5.86
N LYS A 76 12.60 19.36 -7.05
CA LYS A 76 13.64 19.85 -8.01
C LYS A 76 14.65 18.77 -8.46
N ARG A 77 14.31 17.49 -8.32
CA ARG A 77 15.06 16.37 -8.91
C ARG A 77 14.37 15.86 -10.16
N LYS A 78 15.14 15.23 -11.07
CA LYS A 78 14.61 14.67 -12.31
C LYS A 78 13.96 13.29 -12.09
N VAL A 79 13.06 13.20 -11.12
CA VAL A 79 12.33 11.99 -10.81
C VAL A 79 10.85 12.20 -11.13
N PRO A 80 10.31 11.51 -12.16
CA PRO A 80 8.92 11.66 -12.55
C PRO A 80 7.96 11.08 -11.50
N LEU A 81 6.81 11.73 -11.29
CA LEU A 81 5.77 11.24 -10.36
C LEU A 81 5.35 9.78 -10.61
N PRO A 82 5.16 9.32 -11.86
CA PRO A 82 4.80 7.90 -12.10
C PRO A 82 5.81 6.89 -11.56
N VAL A 83 7.09 7.26 -11.47
CA VAL A 83 8.13 6.40 -10.86
C VAL A 83 7.92 6.28 -9.35
N LEU A 84 7.57 7.38 -8.69
CA LEU A 84 7.28 7.38 -7.25
C LEU A 84 5.98 6.63 -6.93
N GLU A 85 4.97 6.76 -7.78
CA GLU A 85 3.73 6.00 -7.67
C GLU A 85 3.99 4.49 -7.80
N LYS A 86 4.81 4.09 -8.79
CA LYS A 86 5.20 2.69 -8.96
C LYS A 86 5.94 2.14 -7.74
N ILE A 87 6.87 2.91 -7.17
CA ILE A 87 7.57 2.53 -5.94
C ILE A 87 6.58 2.33 -4.77
N ALA A 88 5.61 3.22 -4.64
CA ALA A 88 4.57 3.12 -3.61
C ALA A 88 3.69 1.87 -3.81
N ASP A 89 3.34 1.54 -5.05
CA ASP A 89 2.59 0.32 -5.39
C ASP A 89 3.38 -0.95 -5.06
N GLU A 90 4.65 -0.98 -5.40
CA GLU A 90 5.54 -2.10 -5.07
C GLU A 90 5.68 -2.32 -3.55
N ILE A 91 5.83 -1.23 -2.80
CA ILE A 91 5.89 -1.28 -1.34
C ILE A 91 4.57 -1.78 -0.76
N GLU A 92 3.44 -1.25 -1.22
CA GLU A 92 2.11 -1.69 -0.78
C GLU A 92 1.90 -3.18 -1.07
N GLN A 93 2.27 -3.65 -2.26
CA GLN A 93 2.17 -5.06 -2.63
C GLN A 93 3.06 -5.97 -1.77
N GLU A 94 4.31 -5.54 -1.50
CA GLU A 94 5.23 -6.26 -0.64
C GLU A 94 4.67 -6.38 0.79
N LEU A 95 4.10 -5.29 1.32
CA LEU A 95 3.47 -5.28 2.63
C LEU A 95 2.20 -6.14 2.69
N GLN A 96 1.39 -6.12 1.65
CA GLN A 96 0.17 -6.95 1.58
C GLN A 96 0.47 -8.43 1.44
N SER A 97 1.58 -8.80 0.81
CA SER A 97 2.03 -10.19 0.67
C SER A 97 2.70 -10.74 1.92
N ALA A 98 3.13 -9.87 2.84
CA ALA A 98 3.70 -10.28 4.12
C ALA A 98 2.62 -10.91 5.02
N LEU A 99 3.03 -11.89 5.84
CA LEU A 99 2.13 -12.52 6.81
C LEU A 99 1.75 -11.57 7.95
N GLU A 100 2.61 -10.60 8.24
CA GLU A 100 2.40 -9.59 9.26
C GLU A 100 1.44 -8.51 8.77
N ARG A 101 0.43 -8.19 9.56
CA ARG A 101 -0.57 -7.15 9.25
C ARG A 101 -0.29 -5.83 9.96
N GLU A 102 0.63 -5.83 10.89
CA GLU A 102 1.14 -4.65 11.56
C GLU A 102 2.58 -4.39 11.13
N ILE A 103 2.86 -3.16 10.74
CA ILE A 103 4.20 -2.72 10.32
C ILE A 103 4.52 -1.40 11.02
N THR A 104 5.78 -1.18 11.36
CA THR A 104 6.19 0.09 11.95
C THR A 104 6.47 1.15 10.87
N THR A 105 6.36 2.42 11.24
CA THR A 105 6.77 3.52 10.36
C THR A 105 8.23 3.41 9.96
N GLU A 106 9.09 2.90 10.84
CA GLU A 106 10.51 2.67 10.60
C GLU A 106 10.72 1.65 9.46
N GLN A 107 9.99 0.54 9.49
CA GLN A 107 10.09 -0.47 8.43
C GLN A 107 9.65 0.08 7.07
N VAL A 108 8.53 0.80 7.03
CA VAL A 108 8.06 1.46 5.79
C VAL A 108 9.11 2.44 5.25
N GLY A 109 9.71 3.22 6.14
CA GLY A 109 10.72 4.19 5.75
C GLY A 109 12.01 3.56 5.24
N GLU A 110 12.47 2.50 5.84
CA GLU A 110 13.63 1.76 5.34
C GLU A 110 13.38 1.19 3.93
N MET A 111 12.15 0.72 3.66
CA MET A 111 11.76 0.26 2.32
C MET A 111 11.82 1.39 1.29
N VAL A 112 11.36 2.60 1.64
CA VAL A 112 11.46 3.79 0.78
C VAL A 112 12.91 4.17 0.57
N MET A 113 13.69 4.25 1.65
CA MET A 113 15.09 4.65 1.62
C MET A 113 15.93 3.71 0.73
N LYS A 114 15.70 2.41 0.81
CA LYS A 114 16.37 1.43 -0.05
C LYS A 114 16.14 1.73 -1.54
N ARG A 115 14.90 2.07 -1.92
CA ARG A 115 14.57 2.38 -3.31
C ARG A 115 15.08 3.75 -3.77
N LEU A 116 15.01 4.77 -2.90
CA LEU A 116 15.54 6.10 -3.20
C LEU A 116 17.05 6.10 -3.36
N LYS A 117 17.78 5.29 -2.59
CA LYS A 117 19.23 5.16 -2.66
C LYS A 117 19.71 4.80 -4.07
N ASP A 118 19.04 3.83 -4.70
CA ASP A 118 19.38 3.36 -6.03
C ASP A 118 18.95 4.34 -7.15
N MET A 119 18.01 5.24 -6.86
CA MET A 119 17.39 6.13 -7.82
C MET A 119 18.00 7.54 -7.81
N ASP A 120 18.11 8.16 -6.64
CA ASP A 120 18.64 9.51 -6.47
C ASP A 120 19.15 9.71 -5.04
N GLU A 121 20.46 9.81 -4.90
CA GLU A 121 21.14 9.92 -3.61
C GLU A 121 20.78 11.19 -2.83
N VAL A 122 20.50 12.29 -3.54
CA VAL A 122 20.08 13.54 -2.89
C VAL A 122 18.67 13.39 -2.32
N ALA A 123 17.76 12.75 -3.07
CA ALA A 123 16.43 12.42 -2.56
C ALA A 123 16.50 11.46 -1.36
N TYR A 124 17.39 10.47 -1.41
CA TYR A 124 17.67 9.58 -0.27
C TYR A 124 18.07 10.37 0.97
N VAL A 125 19.08 11.25 0.87
CA VAL A 125 19.58 12.04 2.00
C VAL A 125 18.49 12.96 2.57
N ARG A 126 17.70 13.60 1.71
CA ARG A 126 16.56 14.44 2.13
C ARG A 126 15.51 13.64 2.87
N PHE A 127 15.14 12.48 2.34
CA PHE A 127 14.17 11.60 2.98
C PHE A 127 14.70 11.10 4.32
N ALA A 128 15.95 10.64 4.36
CA ALA A 128 16.61 10.18 5.57
C ALA A 128 16.68 11.27 6.65
N SER A 129 16.94 12.53 6.28
CA SER A 129 17.04 13.64 7.23
C SER A 129 15.73 13.90 7.97
N VAL A 130 14.59 13.75 7.30
CA VAL A 130 13.27 13.88 7.93
C VAL A 130 12.88 12.61 8.67
N TYR A 131 13.18 11.46 8.09
CA TYR A 131 12.68 10.18 8.56
C TYR A 131 13.46 9.63 9.75
N ARG A 132 14.81 9.67 9.71
CA ARG A 132 15.69 9.20 10.79
C ARG A 132 15.83 10.19 11.93
N GLN A 133 15.46 11.47 11.74
CA GLN A 133 15.57 12.51 12.76
C GLN A 133 16.97 12.47 13.44
N PHE A 134 18.02 12.74 12.67
CA PHE A 134 19.38 12.77 13.17
C PHE A 134 19.49 13.72 14.37
N LYS A 135 20.09 13.23 15.47
CA LYS A 135 20.22 14.00 16.71
C LYS A 135 21.27 15.09 16.62
N ASP A 136 22.28 14.89 15.79
CA ASP A 136 23.43 15.75 15.62
C ASP A 136 24.04 15.65 14.22
N ILE A 137 24.96 16.54 13.93
CA ILE A 137 25.68 16.58 12.63
C ILE A 137 26.56 15.35 12.44
N ASP A 138 27.15 14.82 13.51
CA ASP A 138 28.05 13.69 13.43
C ASP A 138 27.34 12.42 12.96
N THR A 139 26.14 12.16 13.50
CA THR A 139 25.29 11.05 13.07
C THR A 139 24.86 11.21 11.60
N PHE A 140 24.57 12.45 11.17
CA PHE A 140 24.25 12.74 9.77
C PHE A 140 25.48 12.51 8.86
N MET A 141 26.67 12.96 9.27
CA MET A 141 27.92 12.74 8.53
C MET A 141 28.27 11.27 8.38
N GLN A 142 28.02 10.46 9.41
CA GLN A 142 28.21 9.01 9.34
C GLN A 142 27.33 8.38 8.27
N GLU A 143 26.08 8.80 8.13
CA GLU A 143 25.20 8.30 7.09
C GLU A 143 25.67 8.69 5.69
N LEU A 144 26.13 9.92 5.51
CA LEU A 144 26.73 10.37 4.24
C LEU A 144 27.99 9.58 3.90
N THR A 145 28.84 9.30 4.88
CA THR A 145 30.06 8.52 4.70
C THR A 145 29.74 7.08 4.27
N LYS A 146 28.73 6.46 4.86
CA LYS A 146 28.25 5.14 4.42
C LYS A 146 27.84 5.14 2.95
N LEU A 147 27.06 6.17 2.52
CA LEU A 147 26.65 6.30 1.13
C LEU A 147 27.83 6.41 0.17
N LEU A 148 28.86 7.16 0.55
CA LEU A 148 30.08 7.31 -0.26
C LEU A 148 30.88 5.99 -0.35
N ASN A 149 30.95 5.23 0.72
CA ASN A 149 31.65 3.96 0.76
C ASN A 149 30.92 2.86 -0.03
N ASP A 150 29.59 2.89 -0.07
CA ASP A 150 28.79 1.93 -0.83
C ASP A 150 28.85 2.15 -2.36
N ARG A 151 29.49 3.24 -2.81
CA ARG A 151 29.77 3.51 -4.24
C ARG A 151 31.03 2.78 -4.78
N GLY A 152 31.83 2.27 -3.89
CA GLY A 152 33.02 1.47 -4.25
C GLY A 152 32.64 0.02 -4.44
#